data_ade9ed79f8582cec60de9d26d950bc94
#
_entry.id   ade9ed79f8582cec60de9d26d950bc94
#
_cell.length_a   1.000
_cell.length_b   1.000
_cell.length_c   1.000
_cell.angle_alpha   90.00
_cell.angle_beta   90.00
_cell.angle_gamma   90.00
#
_symmetry.space_group_name_H-M   'P 1'
#
loop_
_entity.id
_entity.type
_entity.pdbx_description
1 polymer ?
#
loop_
_entity_poly.entity_id
_entity_poly.type
_entity_poly.pdbx_seq_one_letter_code
_entity_poly.pdbx_strand_id
1 'polypeptide(L)'
;MTNTQKPLAFLLSSAFADKYPHHLAAKFPHVMHKLEEYWNDSDALTEYFSELMVSKRPGRRGFPPEVGAEILSLSLAYDRIGAIKPVEQERSAGAKAPTDDAWGYERAVAELDRLNIPRTIARFARAVESGEEHVCRLFLHAGFDVNARDTREWTPLMIASFNGRETLAIELIKLGASVHAQDADGYTPLHWGTFNGHAKVVQLLLRKGAEPNAVSRANITALLQAAARGHTAIVDLLLQHRAKVNVAATDGSTALLKAVANGHWQIINMLLDAGASTNVTMYNGITLAAIAAHSKDPRIRERIAIAVRMERAGHAPVVKDDPNQ
;
A
#
# COMPACT_ATOMS: atom_id res chain seq x y z
N MET A 1 0.08 40.76 28.71
CA MET A 1 -0.17 39.57 29.57
C MET A 1 -1.04 38.62 28.74
N THR A 2 -0.38 37.77 27.97
CA THR A 2 -0.99 36.85 27.01
C THR A 2 -1.27 35.52 27.70
N ASN A 3 -2.49 35.10 27.59
CA ASN A 3 -3.16 34.01 28.28
C ASN A 3 -2.68 32.63 27.71
N THR A 4 -1.52 32.15 28.14
CA THR A 4 -0.85 30.90 27.66
C THR A 4 -1.17 29.66 28.51
N GLN A 5 -2.15 29.70 29.42
CA GLN A 5 -2.46 28.58 30.33
C GLN A 5 -3.64 27.69 29.91
N LYS A 6 -4.20 27.84 28.71
CA LYS A 6 -5.44 27.15 28.32
C LYS A 6 -5.28 25.78 27.60
N PRO A 7 -4.16 25.38 26.99
CA PRO A 7 -4.14 24.12 26.25
C PRO A 7 -4.29 22.89 27.14
N LEU A 8 -3.63 22.85 28.28
CA LEU A 8 -3.68 21.71 29.21
C LEU A 8 -5.07 21.57 29.86
N ALA A 9 -5.69 22.70 30.23
CA ALA A 9 -7.04 22.72 30.77
C ALA A 9 -8.12 22.28 29.78
N PHE A 10 -7.84 22.45 28.48
CA PHE A 10 -8.73 21.98 27.40
C PHE A 10 -8.56 20.48 27.16
N LEU A 11 -7.35 19.95 27.16
CA LEU A 11 -7.05 18.50 27.10
C LEU A 11 -7.63 17.76 28.31
N LEU A 12 -7.73 18.42 29.45
CA LEU A 12 -8.32 17.91 30.68
C LEU A 12 -9.84 18.20 30.78
N SER A 13 -10.45 18.85 29.76
CA SER A 13 -11.88 19.03 29.73
C SER A 13 -12.61 17.71 29.55
N SER A 14 -13.86 17.62 30.01
CA SER A 14 -14.64 16.42 30.23
C SER A 14 -14.74 15.44 29.00
N ALA A 15 -14.55 15.93 27.78
CA ALA A 15 -14.55 15.10 26.57
C ALA A 15 -13.22 14.36 26.33
N PHE A 16 -12.13 14.81 26.95
CA PHE A 16 -10.79 14.29 26.76
C PHE A 16 -10.22 13.61 28.01
N ALA A 17 -10.67 14.02 29.20
CA ALA A 17 -10.16 13.53 30.48
C ALA A 17 -10.27 12.01 30.64
N ASP A 18 -11.34 11.42 30.14
CA ASP A 18 -11.57 9.98 30.20
C ASP A 18 -10.70 9.14 29.24
N LYS A 19 -10.07 9.80 28.25
CA LYS A 19 -9.26 9.16 27.21
C LYS A 19 -7.78 9.56 27.27
N TYR A 20 -7.43 10.51 28.13
CA TYR A 20 -6.07 10.97 28.27
C TYR A 20 -5.23 9.99 29.06
N PRO A 21 -4.13 9.50 28.50
CA PRO A 21 -3.29 8.50 29.16
C PRO A 21 -2.42 9.18 30.24
N HIS A 22 -3.01 9.51 31.39
CA HIS A 22 -2.31 10.10 32.53
C HIS A 22 -1.05 9.33 32.95
N HIS A 23 -1.04 8.00 32.74
CA HIS A 23 0.11 7.16 33.00
C HIS A 23 1.28 7.41 32.05
N LEU A 24 1.03 7.92 30.83
CA LEU A 24 2.08 8.30 29.88
C LEU A 24 2.70 9.65 30.21
N ALA A 25 1.91 10.60 30.70
CA ALA A 25 2.43 11.89 31.13
C ALA A 25 3.46 11.74 32.24
N ALA A 26 3.28 10.78 33.15
CA ALA A 26 4.22 10.45 34.21
C ALA A 26 5.49 9.73 33.67
N LYS A 27 5.33 8.87 32.64
CA LYS A 27 6.44 8.11 32.04
C LYS A 27 7.25 8.90 31.02
N PHE A 28 6.64 9.84 30.31
CA PHE A 28 7.23 10.59 29.21
C PHE A 28 6.99 12.10 29.30
N PRO A 29 7.45 12.75 30.38
CA PRO A 29 7.19 14.18 30.62
C PRO A 29 7.75 15.07 29.50
N HIS A 30 8.83 14.64 28.81
CA HIS A 30 9.41 15.36 27.68
C HIS A 30 8.51 15.37 26.43
N VAL A 31 7.71 14.34 26.21
CA VAL A 31 6.72 14.30 25.11
C VAL A 31 5.60 15.27 25.40
N MET A 32 5.14 15.32 26.65
CA MET A 32 4.08 16.23 27.06
C MET A 32 4.51 17.69 26.96
N HIS A 33 5.76 17.99 27.38
CA HIS A 33 6.31 19.34 27.26
C HIS A 33 6.40 19.81 25.80
N LYS A 34 6.83 18.93 24.88
CA LYS A 34 6.87 19.24 23.46
C LYS A 34 5.47 19.40 22.84
N LEU A 35 4.50 18.60 23.25
CA LEU A 35 3.11 18.75 22.83
C LEU A 35 2.54 20.10 23.30
N GLU A 36 2.90 20.56 24.50
CA GLU A 36 2.51 21.88 25.02
C GLU A 36 3.19 23.01 24.24
N GLU A 37 4.48 22.87 23.91
CA GLU A 37 5.26 23.83 23.13
C GLU A 37 4.66 24.04 21.72
N TYR A 38 4.31 22.94 21.05
CA TYR A 38 3.82 22.96 19.66
C TYR A 38 2.29 23.06 19.53
N TRP A 39 1.57 23.18 20.64
CA TRP A 39 0.10 23.09 20.66
C TRP A 39 -0.61 24.05 19.72
N ASN A 40 -0.08 25.23 19.51
CA ASN A 40 -0.65 26.26 18.64
C ASN A 40 -0.03 26.30 17.25
N ASP A 41 0.89 25.38 16.95
CA ASP A 41 1.58 25.24 15.67
C ASP A 41 1.29 23.86 15.08
N SER A 42 0.31 23.84 14.16
CA SER A 42 -0.15 22.58 13.55
C SER A 42 0.93 21.87 12.73
N ASP A 43 1.85 22.63 12.16
CA ASP A 43 2.90 22.08 11.31
C ASP A 43 3.98 21.44 12.17
N ALA A 44 4.43 22.15 13.22
CA ALA A 44 5.36 21.62 14.21
C ALA A 44 4.81 20.40 14.96
N LEU A 45 3.50 20.38 15.28
CA LEU A 45 2.81 19.23 15.87
C LEU A 45 2.76 18.03 14.94
N THR A 46 2.44 18.24 13.68
CA THR A 46 2.38 17.18 12.66
C THR A 46 3.77 16.59 12.41
N GLU A 47 4.79 17.43 12.32
CA GLU A 47 6.19 17.01 12.20
C GLU A 47 6.64 16.21 13.43
N TYR A 48 6.33 16.69 14.62
CA TYR A 48 6.66 16.01 15.87
C TYR A 48 5.96 14.65 16.01
N PHE A 49 4.70 14.53 15.65
CA PHE A 49 4.00 13.25 15.61
C PHE A 49 4.63 12.30 14.58
N SER A 50 5.04 12.82 13.43
CA SER A 50 5.73 12.05 12.40
C SER A 50 7.10 11.55 12.90
N GLU A 51 7.87 12.37 13.61
CA GLU A 51 9.13 11.98 14.23
C GLU A 51 8.94 10.89 15.28
N LEU A 52 7.91 11.00 16.12
CA LEU A 52 7.56 9.99 17.13
C LEU A 52 7.20 8.64 16.50
N MET A 53 6.54 8.63 15.35
CA MET A 53 6.17 7.42 14.62
C MET A 53 7.32 6.79 13.83
N VAL A 54 8.28 7.59 13.35
CA VAL A 54 9.41 7.13 12.52
C VAL A 54 10.58 6.59 13.35
N SER A 55 10.60 6.74 14.69
CA SER A 55 11.72 6.36 15.56
C SER A 55 12.00 4.84 15.66
N LYS A 56 11.63 4.04 14.66
CA LYS A 56 12.05 2.64 14.45
C LYS A 56 13.48 2.49 13.90
N ARG A 57 14.33 3.52 13.92
CA ARG A 57 15.73 3.38 13.50
C ARG A 57 16.54 2.64 14.56
N PRO A 58 17.34 1.60 14.18
CA PRO A 58 18.24 0.91 15.09
C PRO A 58 19.26 1.92 15.65
N GLY A 59 19.29 2.04 16.98
CA GLY A 59 20.25 2.90 17.68
C GLY A 59 19.68 4.13 18.42
N ARG A 60 18.41 4.50 18.23
CA ARG A 60 17.71 5.40 19.15
C ARG A 60 16.67 4.59 19.95
N ARG A 61 16.54 4.86 21.24
CA ARG A 61 15.53 4.23 22.10
C ARG A 61 14.15 4.59 21.55
N GLY A 62 13.59 3.70 20.72
CA GLY A 62 12.23 3.83 20.22
C GLY A 62 11.23 3.72 21.36
N PHE A 63 10.07 4.33 21.19
CA PHE A 63 8.97 4.13 22.13
C PHE A 63 8.50 2.68 22.08
N PRO A 64 8.05 2.10 23.22
CA PRO A 64 7.35 0.83 23.21
C PRO A 64 6.14 0.87 22.26
N PRO A 65 5.75 -0.24 21.63
CA PRO A 65 4.61 -0.28 20.69
C PRO A 65 3.30 0.25 21.27
N GLU A 66 3.12 0.09 22.58
CA GLU A 66 1.95 0.58 23.34
C GLU A 66 1.87 2.11 23.34
N VAL A 67 3.02 2.77 23.45
CA VAL A 67 3.12 4.25 23.42
C VAL A 67 2.83 4.78 22.02
N GLY A 68 3.27 4.07 20.96
CA GLY A 68 2.96 4.43 19.58
C GLY A 68 1.46 4.39 19.29
N ALA A 69 0.74 3.40 19.80
CA ALA A 69 -0.72 3.29 19.66
C ALA A 69 -1.45 4.41 20.41
N GLU A 70 -0.97 4.82 21.57
CA GLU A 70 -1.59 5.90 22.35
C GLU A 70 -1.29 7.29 21.77
N ILE A 71 -0.08 7.52 21.25
CA ILE A 71 0.25 8.75 20.50
C ILE A 71 -0.59 8.85 19.24
N LEU A 72 -0.81 7.75 18.52
CA LEU A 72 -1.72 7.69 17.38
C LEU A 72 -3.16 8.03 17.80
N SER A 73 -3.61 7.54 18.95
CA SER A 73 -4.93 7.85 19.51
C SER A 73 -5.06 9.33 19.87
N LEU A 74 -4.02 9.95 20.41
CA LEU A 74 -3.97 11.39 20.71
C LEU A 74 -3.98 12.23 19.43
N SER A 75 -3.20 11.86 18.41
CA SER A 75 -3.21 12.53 17.11
C SER A 75 -4.60 12.48 16.46
N LEU A 76 -5.25 11.32 16.48
CA LEU A 76 -6.61 11.13 15.97
C LEU A 76 -7.67 11.92 16.76
N ALA A 77 -7.46 12.08 18.06
CA ALA A 77 -8.35 12.88 18.90
C ALA A 77 -8.15 14.39 18.67
N TYR A 78 -6.91 14.81 18.42
CA TYR A 78 -6.57 16.19 18.05
C TYR A 78 -7.22 16.59 16.72
N ASP A 79 -7.12 15.74 15.70
CA ASP A 79 -7.80 15.93 14.40
C ASP A 79 -9.32 16.06 14.55
N ARG A 80 -9.93 15.35 15.51
CA ARG A 80 -11.37 15.41 15.77
C ARG A 80 -11.83 16.71 16.42
N ILE A 81 -10.95 17.42 17.09
CA ILE A 81 -11.31 18.65 17.83
C ILE A 81 -11.29 19.89 16.91
N GLY A 82 -10.84 19.73 15.64
CA GLY A 82 -10.78 20.86 14.69
C GLY A 82 -9.75 21.92 15.07
N ALA A 83 -8.79 21.57 15.94
CA ALA A 83 -7.73 22.48 16.37
C ALA A 83 -6.65 22.65 15.29
N ILE A 84 -6.59 21.72 14.33
CA ILE A 84 -5.73 21.83 13.15
C ILE A 84 -6.46 22.76 12.17
N LYS A 85 -5.93 23.95 11.96
CA LYS A 85 -6.35 24.76 10.82
C LYS A 85 -6.17 23.93 9.56
N PRO A 86 -7.16 23.91 8.63
CA PRO A 86 -6.96 23.25 7.34
C PRO A 86 -5.64 23.77 6.76
N VAL A 87 -4.71 22.89 6.47
CA VAL A 87 -3.54 23.25 5.67
C VAL A 87 -4.14 23.79 4.38
N GLU A 88 -4.01 25.11 4.15
CA GLU A 88 -4.22 25.65 2.82
C GLU A 88 -3.23 24.93 1.95
N GLN A 89 -3.72 23.92 1.24
CA GLN A 89 -2.91 23.23 0.24
C GLN A 89 -2.38 24.30 -0.69
N GLU A 90 -1.07 24.52 -0.67
CA GLU A 90 -0.41 25.16 -1.78
C GLU A 90 -0.91 24.44 -3.03
N ARG A 91 -1.71 25.16 -3.82
CA ARG A 91 -2.20 24.65 -5.10
C ARG A 91 -0.96 24.22 -5.87
N SER A 92 -0.75 22.91 -5.99
CA SER A 92 0.30 22.41 -6.84
C SER A 92 0.05 23.03 -8.23
N ALA A 93 1.00 23.85 -8.67
CA ALA A 93 0.93 24.55 -9.93
C ALA A 93 0.92 23.55 -11.07
N GLY A 94 -0.27 23.07 -11.45
CA GLY A 94 -0.46 22.03 -12.46
C GLY A 94 -1.83 21.38 -12.49
N ALA A 95 -2.62 21.48 -11.44
CA ALA A 95 -4.01 21.02 -11.49
C ALA A 95 -4.83 22.00 -12.33
N LYS A 96 -5.21 21.59 -13.54
CA LYS A 96 -6.25 22.31 -14.30
C LYS A 96 -7.46 22.42 -13.40
N ALA A 97 -7.88 23.66 -13.09
CA ALA A 97 -9.15 23.93 -12.44
C ALA A 97 -10.25 23.16 -13.21
N PRO A 98 -11.13 22.41 -12.51
CA PRO A 98 -12.25 21.78 -13.19
C PRO A 98 -13.09 22.88 -13.80
N THR A 99 -13.12 22.89 -15.14
CA THR A 99 -14.02 23.71 -15.92
C THR A 99 -15.45 23.25 -15.61
N ASP A 100 -16.32 24.18 -15.25
CA ASP A 100 -17.79 24.08 -15.18
C ASP A 100 -18.47 23.46 -13.95
N ASP A 101 -17.79 23.11 -12.84
CA ASP A 101 -18.49 22.63 -11.65
C ASP A 101 -18.16 23.36 -10.34
N ALA A 102 -18.09 24.71 -10.39
CA ALA A 102 -17.97 25.51 -9.16
C ALA A 102 -19.07 25.18 -8.13
N TRP A 103 -20.23 24.78 -8.61
CA TRP A 103 -21.36 24.36 -7.80
C TRP A 103 -21.19 22.99 -7.13
N GLY A 104 -20.43 22.08 -7.76
CA GLY A 104 -20.06 20.80 -7.18
C GLY A 104 -19.06 20.94 -6.04
N TYR A 105 -18.06 21.82 -6.21
CA TYR A 105 -17.04 22.10 -5.19
C TYR A 105 -17.66 22.65 -3.89
N GLU A 106 -18.42 23.74 -3.97
CA GLU A 106 -19.02 24.38 -2.78
C GLU A 106 -19.96 23.44 -2.03
N ARG A 107 -20.76 22.65 -2.75
CA ARG A 107 -21.64 21.65 -2.16
C ARG A 107 -20.85 20.52 -1.47
N ALA A 108 -19.78 20.04 -2.10
CA ALA A 108 -18.97 18.98 -1.52
C ALA A 108 -18.28 19.47 -0.22
N VAL A 109 -17.75 20.69 -0.24
CA VAL A 109 -17.16 21.32 0.95
C VAL A 109 -18.21 21.47 2.05
N ALA A 110 -19.38 22.05 1.75
CA ALA A 110 -20.45 22.23 2.72
C ALA A 110 -20.95 20.90 3.30
N GLU A 111 -21.03 19.86 2.49
CA GLU A 111 -21.45 18.55 2.96
C GLU A 111 -20.39 17.86 3.84
N LEU A 112 -19.09 17.99 3.53
CA LEU A 112 -18.01 17.53 4.40
C LEU A 112 -18.06 18.26 5.76
N ASP A 113 -18.27 19.57 5.75
CA ASP A 113 -18.40 20.38 6.96
C ASP A 113 -19.66 19.99 7.75
N ARG A 114 -20.81 19.80 7.09
CA ARG A 114 -22.06 19.31 7.70
C ARG A 114 -21.89 17.96 8.39
N LEU A 115 -21.12 17.06 7.76
CA LEU A 115 -20.82 15.73 8.30
C LEU A 115 -19.69 15.75 9.34
N ASN A 116 -19.13 16.93 9.63
CA ASN A 116 -17.97 17.11 10.51
C ASN A 116 -16.79 16.23 10.10
N ILE A 117 -16.54 16.13 8.79
CA ILE A 117 -15.44 15.35 8.22
C ILE A 117 -14.26 16.29 7.96
N PRO A 118 -13.13 16.11 8.65
CA PRO A 118 -11.94 16.93 8.44
C PRO A 118 -11.39 16.73 7.04
N ARG A 119 -11.09 17.84 6.36
CA ARG A 119 -10.58 17.87 4.98
C ARG A 119 -9.07 17.64 4.94
N THR A 120 -8.64 16.45 5.30
CA THR A 120 -7.22 16.04 5.34
C THR A 120 -6.96 14.85 4.42
N ILE A 121 -5.72 14.73 3.92
CA ILE A 121 -5.29 13.57 3.11
C ILE A 121 -5.45 12.28 3.93
N ALA A 122 -5.12 12.30 5.22
CA ALA A 122 -5.29 11.16 6.11
C ALA A 122 -6.75 10.69 6.22
N ARG A 123 -7.71 11.62 6.29
CA ARG A 123 -9.14 11.27 6.33
C ARG A 123 -9.63 10.76 4.97
N PHE A 124 -9.14 11.34 3.87
CA PHE A 124 -9.43 10.84 2.53
C PHE A 124 -8.89 9.42 2.36
N ALA A 125 -7.62 9.18 2.69
CA ALA A 125 -7.01 7.85 2.66
C ALA A 125 -7.82 6.82 3.46
N ARG A 126 -8.28 7.18 4.66
CA ARG A 126 -9.14 6.33 5.49
C ARG A 126 -10.50 6.06 4.85
N ALA A 127 -11.11 7.06 4.21
CA ALA A 127 -12.37 6.87 3.48
C ALA A 127 -12.20 5.84 2.34
N VAL A 128 -11.08 5.91 1.63
CA VAL A 128 -10.74 4.93 0.58
C VAL A 128 -10.53 3.54 1.18
N GLU A 129 -9.80 3.44 2.28
CA GLU A 129 -9.52 2.19 3.00
C GLU A 129 -10.81 1.51 3.48
N SER A 130 -11.70 2.28 4.10
CA SER A 130 -13.00 1.81 4.59
C SER A 130 -13.99 1.54 3.45
N GLY A 131 -13.77 2.10 2.25
CA GLY A 131 -14.69 2.00 1.12
C GLY A 131 -15.90 2.94 1.26
N GLU A 132 -15.74 4.09 1.90
CA GLU A 132 -16.76 5.12 2.05
C GLU A 132 -16.91 5.90 0.72
N GLU A 133 -17.49 5.26 -0.31
CA GLU A 133 -17.55 5.81 -1.68
C GLU A 133 -18.12 7.23 -1.76
N HIS A 134 -19.19 7.50 -0.99
CA HIS A 134 -19.79 8.83 -0.95
C HIS A 134 -18.81 9.87 -0.42
N VAL A 135 -18.12 9.57 0.68
CA VAL A 135 -17.13 10.47 1.28
C VAL A 135 -15.95 10.68 0.34
N CYS A 136 -15.48 9.62 -0.33
CA CYS A 136 -14.41 9.73 -1.32
C CYS A 136 -14.79 10.68 -2.47
N ARG A 137 -16.03 10.58 -2.96
CA ARG A 137 -16.55 11.51 -4.00
C ARG A 137 -16.59 12.95 -3.50
N LEU A 138 -17.01 13.19 -2.25
CA LEU A 138 -16.99 14.53 -1.67
C LEU A 138 -15.58 15.11 -1.63
N PHE A 139 -14.58 14.32 -1.22
CA PHE A 139 -13.18 14.78 -1.23
C PHE A 139 -12.71 15.15 -2.64
N LEU A 140 -13.00 14.32 -3.63
CA LEU A 140 -12.61 14.56 -5.02
C LEU A 140 -13.29 15.81 -5.61
N HIS A 141 -14.60 16.00 -5.35
CA HIS A 141 -15.33 17.23 -5.73
C HIS A 141 -14.86 18.45 -4.94
N ALA A 142 -14.41 18.29 -3.70
CA ALA A 142 -13.79 19.35 -2.90
C ALA A 142 -12.33 19.66 -3.33
N GLY A 143 -11.90 19.18 -4.51
CA GLY A 143 -10.64 19.52 -5.14
C GLY A 143 -9.43 18.76 -4.61
N PHE A 144 -9.63 17.67 -3.89
CA PHE A 144 -8.51 16.80 -3.51
C PHE A 144 -7.91 16.14 -4.74
N ASP A 145 -6.59 16.13 -4.81
CA ASP A 145 -5.87 15.44 -5.87
C ASP A 145 -6.13 13.92 -5.79
N VAL A 146 -6.61 13.36 -6.90
CA VAL A 146 -6.85 11.91 -7.03
C VAL A 146 -5.58 11.08 -6.88
N ASN A 147 -4.41 11.70 -7.05
CA ASN A 147 -3.09 11.12 -6.87
C ASN A 147 -2.38 11.60 -5.59
N ALA A 148 -3.11 12.26 -4.67
CA ALA A 148 -2.54 12.69 -3.40
C ALA A 148 -1.89 11.52 -2.67
N ARG A 149 -0.75 11.77 -2.01
CA ARG A 149 0.00 10.73 -1.30
C ARG A 149 -0.24 10.84 0.20
N ASP A 150 -0.50 9.71 0.83
CA ASP A 150 -0.57 9.64 2.29
C ASP A 150 0.85 9.60 2.91
N THR A 151 0.94 9.51 4.22
CA THR A 151 2.20 9.43 4.96
C THR A 151 3.07 8.19 4.62
N ARG A 152 2.50 7.21 3.92
CA ARG A 152 3.20 6.01 3.40
C ARG A 152 3.62 6.19 1.93
N GLU A 153 3.45 7.38 1.37
CA GLU A 153 3.60 7.66 -0.06
C GLU A 153 2.60 6.88 -0.95
N TRP A 154 1.50 6.41 -0.37
CA TRP A 154 0.47 5.67 -1.10
C TRP A 154 -0.56 6.61 -1.71
N THR A 155 -0.91 6.34 -2.97
CA THR A 155 -2.02 7.01 -3.63
C THR A 155 -3.36 6.36 -3.25
N PRO A 156 -4.50 7.08 -3.41
CA PRO A 156 -5.84 6.50 -3.21
C PRO A 156 -6.05 5.20 -4.00
N LEU A 157 -5.52 5.11 -5.23
CA LEU A 157 -5.62 3.90 -6.04
C LEU A 157 -4.81 2.72 -5.45
N MET A 158 -3.64 2.97 -4.83
CA MET A 158 -2.90 1.93 -4.11
C MET A 158 -3.70 1.42 -2.92
N ILE A 159 -4.30 2.31 -2.13
CA ILE A 159 -5.13 1.97 -0.97
C ILE A 159 -6.37 1.16 -1.41
N ALA A 160 -7.06 1.62 -2.46
CA ALA A 160 -8.21 0.91 -3.02
C ALA A 160 -7.81 -0.49 -3.54
N SER A 161 -6.64 -0.60 -4.18
CA SER A 161 -6.13 -1.86 -4.71
C SER A 161 -5.76 -2.84 -3.59
N PHE A 162 -5.08 -2.36 -2.54
CA PHE A 162 -4.71 -3.15 -1.37
C PHE A 162 -5.93 -3.71 -0.63
N ASN A 163 -7.03 -2.92 -0.56
CA ASN A 163 -8.25 -3.28 0.14
C ASN A 163 -9.32 -3.93 -0.78
N GLY A 164 -9.02 -4.15 -2.06
CA GLY A 164 -9.94 -4.78 -3.01
C GLY A 164 -11.19 -3.95 -3.32
N ARG A 165 -11.12 -2.62 -3.21
CA ARG A 165 -12.26 -1.70 -3.44
C ARG A 165 -12.46 -1.48 -4.94
N GLU A 166 -13.03 -2.46 -5.62
CA GLU A 166 -13.17 -2.47 -7.09
C GLU A 166 -13.92 -1.25 -7.61
N THR A 167 -15.10 -0.95 -7.07
CA THR A 167 -15.94 0.20 -7.47
C THR A 167 -15.17 1.51 -7.34
N LEU A 168 -14.50 1.70 -6.20
CA LEU A 168 -13.73 2.89 -5.94
C LEU A 168 -12.49 2.99 -6.84
N ALA A 169 -11.82 1.87 -7.11
CA ALA A 169 -10.70 1.85 -8.07
C ALA A 169 -11.15 2.26 -9.48
N ILE A 170 -12.35 1.82 -9.92
CA ILE A 170 -12.94 2.24 -11.20
C ILE A 170 -13.17 3.76 -11.23
N GLU A 171 -13.75 4.33 -10.17
CA GLU A 171 -14.01 5.76 -10.06
C GLU A 171 -12.72 6.58 -10.04
N LEU A 172 -11.76 6.19 -9.22
CA LEU A 172 -10.45 6.86 -9.14
C LEU A 172 -9.73 6.87 -10.51
N ILE A 173 -9.73 5.74 -11.23
CA ILE A 173 -9.12 5.66 -12.57
C ILE A 173 -9.85 6.57 -13.57
N LYS A 174 -11.19 6.62 -13.53
CA LYS A 174 -11.98 7.54 -14.38
C LYS A 174 -11.65 9.01 -14.12
N LEU A 175 -11.31 9.35 -12.89
CA LEU A 175 -10.92 10.70 -12.48
C LEU A 175 -9.42 10.99 -12.68
N GLY A 176 -8.67 10.09 -13.30
CA GLY A 176 -7.27 10.30 -13.66
C GLY A 176 -6.26 9.77 -12.64
N ALA A 177 -6.66 8.85 -11.76
CA ALA A 177 -5.69 8.16 -10.91
C ALA A 177 -4.67 7.39 -11.75
N SER A 178 -3.39 7.58 -11.45
CA SER A 178 -2.30 6.93 -12.17
C SER A 178 -2.20 5.45 -11.78
N VAL A 179 -2.39 4.57 -12.77
CA VAL A 179 -2.18 3.12 -12.61
C VAL A 179 -0.69 2.74 -12.51
N HIS A 180 0.20 3.68 -12.84
CA HIS A 180 1.66 3.51 -12.83
C HIS A 180 2.34 4.16 -11.63
N ALA A 181 1.60 4.81 -10.74
CA ALA A 181 2.18 5.44 -9.56
C ALA A 181 2.97 4.41 -8.75
N GLN A 182 4.12 4.82 -8.23
CA GLN A 182 4.97 3.99 -7.36
C GLN A 182 5.04 4.62 -5.98
N ASP A 183 5.01 3.79 -4.94
CA ASP A 183 5.30 4.21 -3.57
C ASP A 183 6.81 4.33 -3.30
N ALA A 184 7.17 4.59 -2.05
CA ALA A 184 8.56 4.73 -1.62
C ALA A 184 9.45 3.51 -1.95
N ASP A 185 8.88 2.32 -2.04
CA ASP A 185 9.60 1.07 -2.34
C ASP A 185 9.46 0.64 -3.81
N GLY A 186 8.79 1.45 -4.63
CA GLY A 186 8.56 1.19 -6.05
C GLY A 186 7.38 0.26 -6.33
N TYR A 187 6.56 -0.06 -5.34
CA TYR A 187 5.35 -0.85 -5.57
C TYR A 187 4.26 -0.01 -6.23
N THR A 188 3.56 -0.60 -7.21
CA THR A 188 2.46 0.02 -7.93
C THR A 188 1.10 -0.46 -7.38
N PRO A 189 -0.03 0.16 -7.78
CA PRO A 189 -1.37 -0.37 -7.47
C PRO A 189 -1.54 -1.85 -7.85
N LEU A 190 -0.90 -2.28 -8.96
CA LEU A 190 -0.92 -3.68 -9.40
C LEU A 190 -0.25 -4.60 -8.38
N HIS A 191 0.88 -4.20 -7.83
CA HIS A 191 1.55 -4.97 -6.78
C HIS A 191 0.67 -5.09 -5.53
N TRP A 192 0.03 -4.00 -5.10
CA TRP A 192 -0.79 -4.00 -3.89
C TRP A 192 -2.07 -4.83 -4.04
N GLY A 193 -2.75 -4.76 -5.19
CA GLY A 193 -3.89 -5.61 -5.49
C GLY A 193 -3.51 -7.09 -5.58
N THR A 194 -2.34 -7.37 -6.14
CA THR A 194 -1.77 -8.74 -6.22
C THR A 194 -1.40 -9.27 -4.85
N PHE A 195 -0.76 -8.45 -4.02
CA PHE A 195 -0.32 -8.83 -2.68
C PHE A 195 -1.46 -9.39 -1.82
N ASN A 196 -2.65 -8.80 -1.88
CA ASN A 196 -3.82 -9.24 -1.12
C ASN A 196 -4.78 -10.15 -1.90
N GLY A 197 -4.44 -10.53 -3.14
CA GLY A 197 -5.22 -11.51 -3.89
C GLY A 197 -6.51 -10.96 -4.51
N HIS A 198 -6.61 -9.65 -4.74
CA HIS A 198 -7.80 -9.00 -5.27
C HIS A 198 -7.86 -9.11 -6.81
N ALA A 199 -8.18 -10.30 -7.32
CA ALA A 199 -8.15 -10.63 -8.75
C ALA A 199 -8.96 -9.66 -9.63
N LYS A 200 -10.13 -9.19 -9.17
CA LYS A 200 -10.96 -8.23 -9.92
C LYS A 200 -10.26 -6.88 -10.10
N VAL A 201 -9.62 -6.38 -9.04
CA VAL A 201 -8.86 -5.12 -9.10
C VAL A 201 -7.63 -5.30 -9.98
N VAL A 202 -6.91 -6.41 -9.87
CA VAL A 202 -5.78 -6.75 -10.75
C VAL A 202 -6.21 -6.78 -12.21
N GLN A 203 -7.31 -7.44 -12.54
CA GLN A 203 -7.86 -7.48 -13.90
C GLN A 203 -8.23 -6.07 -14.41
N LEU A 204 -8.85 -5.25 -13.55
CA LEU A 204 -9.17 -3.86 -13.89
C LEU A 204 -7.89 -3.08 -14.22
N LEU A 205 -6.88 -3.14 -13.36
CA LEU A 205 -5.62 -2.42 -13.53
C LEU A 205 -4.90 -2.83 -14.81
N LEU A 206 -4.81 -4.12 -15.09
CA LEU A 206 -4.21 -4.64 -16.33
C LEU A 206 -4.96 -4.16 -17.57
N ARG A 207 -6.30 -4.19 -17.57
CA ARG A 207 -7.15 -3.64 -18.66
C ARG A 207 -6.97 -2.12 -18.83
N LYS A 208 -6.60 -1.41 -17.77
CA LYS A 208 -6.34 0.04 -17.78
C LYS A 208 -4.88 0.38 -18.07
N GLY A 209 -4.10 -0.61 -18.51
CA GLY A 209 -2.74 -0.43 -18.97
C GLY A 209 -1.68 -0.46 -17.88
N ALA A 210 -1.99 -0.98 -16.68
CA ALA A 210 -0.95 -1.20 -15.69
C ALA A 210 0.11 -2.16 -16.25
N GLU A 211 1.39 -1.80 -16.07
CA GLU A 211 2.53 -2.58 -16.59
C GLU A 211 2.69 -3.89 -15.80
N PRO A 212 2.46 -5.08 -16.41
CA PRO A 212 2.53 -6.36 -15.70
C PRO A 212 3.95 -6.70 -15.24
N ASN A 213 4.96 -6.08 -15.87
CA ASN A 213 6.37 -6.28 -15.59
C ASN A 213 7.00 -5.17 -14.75
N ALA A 214 6.19 -4.27 -14.18
CA ALA A 214 6.68 -3.30 -13.23
C ALA A 214 7.41 -3.99 -12.09
N VAL A 215 8.51 -3.38 -11.64
CA VAL A 215 9.35 -3.92 -10.56
C VAL A 215 9.46 -2.93 -9.41
N SER A 216 9.47 -3.44 -8.20
CA SER A 216 9.84 -2.69 -7.01
C SER A 216 11.35 -2.45 -6.93
N ARG A 217 11.83 -1.66 -5.95
CA ARG A 217 13.27 -1.49 -5.67
C ARG A 217 13.99 -2.81 -5.39
N ALA A 218 13.28 -3.81 -4.87
CA ALA A 218 13.81 -5.16 -4.67
C ALA A 218 13.66 -6.07 -5.90
N ASN A 219 13.37 -5.48 -7.08
CA ASN A 219 13.12 -6.20 -8.33
C ASN A 219 11.98 -7.23 -8.24
N ILE A 220 11.00 -6.98 -7.36
CA ILE A 220 9.82 -7.83 -7.17
C ILE A 220 8.77 -7.44 -8.21
N THR A 221 8.26 -8.44 -8.96
CA THR A 221 7.13 -8.29 -9.88
C THR A 221 5.82 -8.74 -9.23
N ALA A 222 4.70 -8.32 -9.82
CA ALA A 222 3.37 -8.82 -9.42
C ALA A 222 3.29 -10.36 -9.56
N LEU A 223 3.89 -10.94 -10.63
CA LEU A 223 3.91 -12.40 -10.82
C LEU A 223 4.65 -13.13 -9.70
N LEU A 224 5.79 -12.59 -9.25
CA LEU A 224 6.55 -13.15 -8.13
C LEU A 224 5.73 -13.11 -6.83
N GLN A 225 5.06 -11.99 -6.55
CA GLN A 225 4.18 -11.87 -5.37
C GLN A 225 3.00 -12.84 -5.42
N ALA A 226 2.31 -12.94 -6.58
CA ALA A 226 1.18 -13.84 -6.76
C ALA A 226 1.61 -15.29 -6.55
N ALA A 227 2.76 -15.68 -7.11
CA ALA A 227 3.32 -17.01 -6.99
C ALA A 227 3.75 -17.34 -5.55
N ALA A 228 4.32 -16.39 -4.83
CA ALA A 228 4.69 -16.55 -3.43
C ALA A 228 3.50 -16.74 -2.51
N ARG A 229 2.36 -16.10 -2.83
CA ARG A 229 1.15 -16.10 -1.97
C ARG A 229 0.09 -17.12 -2.38
N GLY A 230 0.28 -17.82 -3.50
CA GLY A 230 -0.66 -18.83 -3.95
C GLY A 230 -1.89 -18.28 -4.69
N HIS A 231 -1.82 -17.06 -5.23
CA HIS A 231 -2.95 -16.43 -5.91
C HIS A 231 -3.08 -16.92 -7.37
N THR A 232 -3.54 -18.14 -7.55
CA THR A 232 -3.60 -18.84 -8.86
C THR A 232 -4.32 -18.03 -9.93
N ALA A 233 -5.48 -17.45 -9.62
CA ALA A 233 -6.25 -16.64 -10.57
C ALA A 233 -5.47 -15.39 -11.03
N ILE A 234 -4.66 -14.79 -10.16
CA ILE A 234 -3.84 -13.63 -10.50
C ILE A 234 -2.63 -14.06 -11.34
N VAL A 235 -2.01 -15.21 -11.03
CA VAL A 235 -0.94 -15.77 -11.89
C VAL A 235 -1.46 -15.96 -13.32
N ASP A 236 -2.65 -16.56 -13.48
CA ASP A 236 -3.25 -16.73 -14.80
C ASP A 236 -3.47 -15.40 -15.52
N LEU A 237 -4.08 -14.42 -14.86
CA LEU A 237 -4.27 -13.07 -15.40
C LEU A 237 -2.96 -12.41 -15.85
N LEU A 238 -1.91 -12.51 -15.03
CA LEU A 238 -0.62 -11.91 -15.34
C LEU A 238 0.06 -12.58 -16.52
N LEU A 239 -0.01 -13.92 -16.62
CA LEU A 239 0.52 -14.68 -17.77
C LEU A 239 -0.23 -14.32 -19.05
N GLN A 240 -1.57 -14.24 -19.03
CA GLN A 240 -2.40 -13.77 -20.15
C GLN A 240 -2.00 -12.36 -20.63
N HIS A 241 -1.52 -11.51 -19.73
CA HIS A 241 -1.03 -10.15 -20.03
C HIS A 241 0.50 -10.11 -20.26
N ARG A 242 1.11 -11.24 -20.63
CA ARG A 242 2.54 -11.37 -21.01
C ARG A 242 3.51 -10.95 -19.89
N ALA A 243 3.20 -11.31 -18.65
CA ALA A 243 4.14 -11.13 -17.55
C ALA A 243 5.39 -11.99 -17.79
N LYS A 244 6.57 -11.38 -17.61
CA LYS A 244 7.86 -12.07 -17.76
C LYS A 244 8.06 -13.07 -16.62
N VAL A 245 8.16 -14.36 -16.98
CA VAL A 245 8.16 -15.46 -16.01
C VAL A 245 9.48 -15.57 -15.23
N ASN A 246 10.60 -15.22 -15.88
CA ASN A 246 11.94 -15.47 -15.36
C ASN A 246 12.61 -14.25 -14.71
N VAL A 247 11.83 -13.26 -14.28
CA VAL A 247 12.40 -12.11 -13.54
C VAL A 247 12.82 -12.59 -12.15
N ALA A 248 14.06 -12.29 -11.78
CA ALA A 248 14.59 -12.59 -10.45
C ALA A 248 14.57 -11.33 -9.57
N ALA A 249 14.13 -11.48 -8.33
CA ALA A 249 14.28 -10.45 -7.30
C ALA A 249 15.75 -10.27 -6.89
N THR A 250 16.03 -9.22 -6.09
CA THR A 250 17.39 -8.91 -5.62
C THR A 250 18.03 -10.01 -4.78
N ASP A 251 17.27 -10.96 -4.25
CA ASP A 251 17.75 -12.15 -3.53
C ASP A 251 18.01 -13.35 -4.47
N GLY A 252 17.79 -13.18 -5.79
CA GLY A 252 17.89 -14.23 -6.82
C GLY A 252 16.62 -15.10 -6.91
N SER A 253 15.59 -14.85 -6.11
CA SER A 253 14.36 -15.64 -6.17
C SER A 253 13.50 -15.29 -7.38
N THR A 254 12.91 -16.31 -8.01
CA THR A 254 11.95 -16.17 -9.11
C THR A 254 10.55 -16.60 -8.66
N ALA A 255 9.55 -16.33 -9.51
CA ALA A 255 8.17 -16.77 -9.25
C ALA A 255 8.07 -18.28 -9.04
N LEU A 256 8.75 -19.07 -9.89
CA LEU A 256 8.78 -20.55 -9.75
C LEU A 256 9.40 -20.97 -8.42
N LEU A 257 10.53 -20.39 -8.04
CA LEU A 257 11.20 -20.71 -6.78
C LEU A 257 10.30 -20.43 -5.56
N LYS A 258 9.63 -19.27 -5.54
CA LYS A 258 8.69 -18.91 -4.47
C LYS A 258 7.47 -19.87 -4.44
N ALA A 259 6.94 -20.25 -5.59
CA ALA A 259 5.83 -21.20 -5.68
C ALA A 259 6.22 -22.59 -5.14
N VAL A 260 7.45 -23.07 -5.46
CA VAL A 260 7.97 -24.35 -4.95
C VAL A 260 8.21 -24.29 -3.45
N ALA A 261 8.83 -23.22 -2.96
CA ALA A 261 9.10 -23.03 -1.54
C ALA A 261 7.81 -23.05 -0.68
N ASN A 262 6.72 -22.50 -1.22
CA ASN A 262 5.43 -22.40 -0.52
C ASN A 262 4.45 -23.52 -0.88
N GLY A 263 4.82 -24.46 -1.76
CA GLY A 263 4.01 -25.62 -2.08
C GLY A 263 2.81 -25.39 -2.99
N HIS A 264 2.83 -24.33 -3.79
CA HIS A 264 1.70 -23.94 -4.65
C HIS A 264 1.66 -24.75 -5.96
N TRP A 265 1.22 -25.99 -5.87
CA TRP A 265 1.24 -26.98 -6.97
C TRP A 265 0.68 -26.46 -8.31
N GLN A 266 -0.50 -25.84 -8.29
CA GLN A 266 -1.12 -25.35 -9.52
C GLN A 266 -0.25 -24.28 -10.19
N ILE A 267 0.25 -23.34 -9.41
CA ILE A 267 1.12 -22.25 -9.88
C ILE A 267 2.43 -22.77 -10.42
N ILE A 268 3.02 -23.80 -9.79
CA ILE A 268 4.23 -24.46 -10.28
C ILE A 268 4.02 -24.95 -11.71
N ASN A 269 2.93 -25.66 -11.96
CA ASN A 269 2.64 -26.16 -13.31
C ASN A 269 2.42 -25.01 -14.30
N MET A 270 1.61 -24.03 -13.95
CA MET A 270 1.37 -22.85 -14.81
C MET A 270 2.66 -22.13 -15.19
N LEU A 271 3.57 -21.95 -14.23
CA LEU A 271 4.86 -21.29 -14.49
C LEU A 271 5.78 -22.14 -15.35
N LEU A 272 5.85 -23.46 -15.12
CA LEU A 272 6.63 -24.37 -15.95
C LEU A 272 6.09 -24.43 -17.38
N ASP A 273 4.77 -24.47 -17.55
CA ASP A 273 4.11 -24.46 -18.86
C ASP A 273 4.31 -23.12 -19.59
N ALA A 274 4.51 -22.02 -18.82
CA ALA A 274 4.85 -20.70 -19.35
C ALA A 274 6.37 -20.48 -19.56
N GLY A 275 7.19 -21.51 -19.45
CA GLY A 275 8.63 -21.45 -19.74
C GLY A 275 9.48 -20.95 -18.56
N ALA A 276 9.05 -21.20 -17.32
CA ALA A 276 9.89 -20.89 -16.17
C ALA A 276 11.14 -21.74 -16.16
N SER A 277 12.33 -21.11 -16.05
CA SER A 277 13.60 -21.80 -15.92
C SER A 277 13.71 -22.51 -14.58
N THR A 278 14.21 -23.72 -14.60
CA THR A 278 14.52 -24.50 -13.39
C THR A 278 15.97 -24.31 -12.95
N ASN A 279 16.82 -23.71 -13.80
CA ASN A 279 18.20 -23.40 -13.48
C ASN A 279 18.30 -22.08 -12.68
N VAL A 280 17.69 -22.07 -11.50
CA VAL A 280 17.63 -20.90 -10.62
C VAL A 280 18.42 -21.17 -9.36
N THR A 281 19.28 -20.22 -9.00
CA THR A 281 20.07 -20.23 -7.78
C THR A 281 19.92 -18.88 -7.09
N MET A 282 19.54 -18.87 -5.82
CA MET A 282 19.55 -17.67 -5.00
C MET A 282 20.97 -17.21 -4.67
N TYR A 283 21.15 -15.97 -4.28
CA TYR A 283 22.48 -15.44 -3.92
C TYR A 283 23.15 -16.14 -2.73
N ASN A 284 22.38 -16.79 -1.87
CA ASN A 284 22.89 -17.64 -0.80
C ASN A 284 23.32 -19.06 -1.25
N GLY A 285 23.31 -19.32 -2.56
CA GLY A 285 23.69 -20.61 -3.15
C GLY A 285 22.58 -21.68 -3.14
N ILE A 286 21.39 -21.38 -2.61
CA ILE A 286 20.28 -22.32 -2.58
C ILE A 286 19.67 -22.44 -3.99
N THR A 287 19.60 -23.66 -4.51
CA THR A 287 19.03 -23.94 -5.84
C THR A 287 17.54 -24.30 -5.75
N LEU A 288 16.81 -24.13 -6.85
CA LEU A 288 15.43 -24.61 -6.97
C LEU A 288 15.32 -26.12 -6.66
N ALA A 289 16.24 -26.91 -7.15
CA ALA A 289 16.26 -28.36 -6.92
C ALA A 289 16.42 -28.70 -5.43
N ALA A 290 17.26 -27.95 -4.69
CA ALA A 290 17.44 -28.15 -3.26
C ALA A 290 16.14 -27.82 -2.49
N ILE A 291 15.46 -26.73 -2.82
CA ILE A 291 14.18 -26.37 -2.19
C ILE A 291 13.12 -27.43 -2.50
N ALA A 292 13.02 -27.86 -3.76
CA ALA A 292 12.07 -28.89 -4.18
C ALA A 292 12.29 -30.22 -3.44
N ALA A 293 13.55 -30.63 -3.21
CA ALA A 293 13.89 -31.86 -2.48
C ALA A 293 13.34 -31.86 -1.04
N HIS A 294 13.23 -30.70 -0.41
CA HIS A 294 12.67 -30.54 0.96
C HIS A 294 11.15 -30.33 0.98
N SER A 295 10.50 -30.27 -0.20
CA SER A 295 9.04 -30.15 -0.24
C SER A 295 8.36 -31.36 0.39
N LYS A 296 7.34 -31.14 1.19
CA LYS A 296 6.51 -32.21 1.80
C LYS A 296 5.64 -32.92 0.75
N ASP A 297 5.30 -32.24 -0.37
CA ASP A 297 4.50 -32.83 -1.43
C ASP A 297 5.38 -33.61 -2.41
N PRO A 298 5.23 -34.95 -2.54
CA PRO A 298 6.00 -35.76 -3.44
C PRO A 298 5.82 -35.36 -4.93
N ARG A 299 4.64 -34.86 -5.30
CA ARG A 299 4.34 -34.42 -6.66
C ARG A 299 5.24 -33.24 -7.07
N ILE A 300 5.51 -32.32 -6.15
CA ILE A 300 6.40 -31.19 -6.41
C ILE A 300 7.84 -31.67 -6.63
N ARG A 301 8.32 -32.58 -5.75
CA ARG A 301 9.67 -33.16 -5.89
C ARG A 301 9.86 -33.80 -7.27
N GLU A 302 8.90 -34.65 -7.66
CA GLU A 302 8.94 -35.35 -8.92
C GLU A 302 8.87 -34.41 -10.14
N ARG A 303 7.87 -33.47 -10.11
CA ARG A 303 7.66 -32.54 -11.23
C ARG A 303 8.85 -31.63 -11.47
N ILE A 304 9.49 -31.12 -10.41
CA ILE A 304 10.69 -30.30 -10.54
C ILE A 304 11.89 -31.16 -11.00
N ALA A 305 12.06 -32.38 -10.50
CA ALA A 305 13.13 -33.27 -10.94
C ALA A 305 13.03 -33.59 -12.45
N ILE A 306 11.82 -33.82 -12.94
CA ILE A 306 11.53 -34.02 -14.36
C ILE A 306 11.90 -32.75 -15.15
N ALA A 307 11.37 -31.58 -14.72
CA ALA A 307 11.60 -30.31 -15.40
C ALA A 307 13.12 -29.96 -15.49
N VAL A 308 13.87 -30.17 -14.41
CA VAL A 308 15.34 -29.98 -14.39
C VAL A 308 16.04 -30.88 -15.35
N ARG A 309 15.61 -32.16 -15.47
CA ARG A 309 16.22 -33.12 -16.45
C ARG A 309 15.92 -32.68 -17.87
N MET A 310 14.70 -32.24 -18.18
CA MET A 310 14.30 -31.81 -19.52
C MET A 310 15.10 -30.57 -19.95
N GLU A 311 15.22 -29.57 -19.09
CA GLU A 311 16.00 -28.37 -19.38
C GLU A 311 17.49 -28.68 -19.61
N ARG A 312 18.09 -29.58 -18.80
CA ARG A 312 19.47 -30.02 -18.99
C ARG A 312 19.67 -30.80 -20.28
N ALA A 313 18.64 -31.50 -20.76
CA ALA A 313 18.68 -32.22 -22.03
C ALA A 313 18.47 -31.33 -23.26
N GLY A 314 18.35 -30.01 -23.06
CA GLY A 314 18.15 -29.05 -24.14
C GLY A 314 16.71 -29.06 -24.69
N HIS A 315 15.78 -29.73 -24.01
CA HIS A 315 14.35 -29.62 -24.31
C HIS A 315 13.82 -28.40 -23.58
N ALA A 316 13.72 -27.25 -24.28
CA ALA A 316 13.03 -26.11 -23.76
C ALA A 316 11.59 -26.49 -23.36
N PRO A 317 11.05 -25.99 -22.25
CA PRO A 317 9.64 -26.18 -21.96
C PRO A 317 8.84 -25.70 -23.17
N VAL A 318 7.91 -26.53 -23.66
CA VAL A 318 7.09 -26.23 -24.82
C VAL A 318 6.25 -25.01 -24.48
N VAL A 319 6.66 -23.85 -24.94
CA VAL A 319 5.78 -22.68 -25.00
C VAL A 319 4.68 -23.07 -25.97
N LYS A 320 3.45 -23.22 -25.52
CA LYS A 320 2.31 -23.41 -26.42
C LYS A 320 2.24 -22.14 -27.27
N ASP A 321 2.60 -22.28 -28.54
CA ASP A 321 2.45 -21.22 -29.51
C ASP A 321 1.01 -20.72 -29.48
N ASP A 322 0.88 -19.40 -29.48
CA ASP A 322 -0.39 -18.68 -29.53
C ASP A 322 -1.12 -19.11 -30.84
N PRO A 323 -2.35 -19.64 -30.79
CA PRO A 323 -3.07 -20.05 -31.99
C PRO A 323 -3.51 -18.87 -32.88
N ASN A 324 -3.03 -17.63 -32.61
CA ASN A 324 -3.39 -16.40 -33.34
C ASN A 324 -2.15 -15.60 -33.82
N GLN A 325 -1.10 -16.27 -34.33
CA GLN A 325 -0.14 -15.62 -35.25
C GLN A 325 -0.56 -15.81 -36.69
#